data_b09f8582a27ff0bf3bc831436dd1bfb7
#
_entry.id   b09f8582a27ff0bf3bc831436dd1bfb7
#
_cell.length_a   1.000
_cell.length_b   1.000
_cell.length_c   1.000
_cell.angle_alpha   90.00
_cell.angle_beta   90.00
_cell.angle_gamma   90.00
#
_symmetry.space_group_name_H-M   'P 1'
#
loop_
_entity.id
_entity.type
_entity.pdbx_description
1 polymer ?
#
loop_
_entity_poly.entity_id
_entity_poly.type
_entity_poly.pdbx_seq_one_letter_code
_entity_poly.pdbx_strand_id
1 'polypeptide(L)'
;RDCLLSRGLGDVYKRQKHFSVGIPVYLLSNRPDVRAAEHALESAFYATNQARSAFYPSITLSGSAGWTNSAGAVITNPGKFLASAVGSLTQPLFARGQLLGQLKITKAQQEEARLSFEQALLNAGTEVNDALVQYHTARDKAVYFEKQIESLERAYKSTSLLMQHGTTTYLEVLTAQQGLLNAQLTQVANRFTEIQGVINLYQALGGGRE
;
A
#
# COMPACT_ATOMS: atom_id res chain seq x y z
N ARG A 1 3.54 -16.82 20.27
CA ARG A 1 3.59 -16.47 18.82
C ARG A 1 4.16 -15.07 18.68
N ASP A 2 5.43 -14.91 19.07
CA ASP A 2 6.16 -13.67 18.83
C ASP A 2 6.47 -13.65 17.32
N CYS A 3 5.66 -12.88 16.61
CA CYS A 3 5.80 -12.70 15.18
C CYS A 3 7.17 -12.07 14.92
N LEU A 4 8.02 -12.74 14.14
CA LEU A 4 9.31 -12.22 13.70
C LEU A 4 9.19 -10.85 13.01
N LEU A 5 7.99 -10.52 12.52
CA LEU A 5 7.58 -9.21 12.02
C LEU A 5 7.69 -8.11 13.08
N SER A 6 7.40 -8.38 14.36
CA SER A 6 7.51 -7.36 15.40
C SER A 6 8.96 -6.94 15.69
N ARG A 7 9.94 -7.82 15.50
CA ARG A 7 11.36 -7.49 15.62
C ARG A 7 11.90 -6.73 14.41
N GLY A 8 11.50 -7.11 13.20
CA GLY A 8 11.89 -6.41 11.97
C GLY A 8 11.29 -5.02 11.84
N LEU A 9 10.01 -4.87 12.19
CA LEU A 9 9.33 -3.58 12.21
C LEU A 9 9.96 -2.60 13.23
N GLY A 10 10.36 -3.06 14.41
CA GLY A 10 10.98 -2.22 15.42
C GLY A 10 12.29 -1.56 14.95
N ASP A 11 13.06 -2.23 14.11
CA ASP A 11 14.32 -1.67 13.56
C ASP A 11 14.08 -0.74 12.36
N VAL A 12 13.05 -0.99 11.54
CA VAL A 12 12.63 -0.09 10.46
C VAL A 12 12.17 1.24 11.03
N TYR A 13 11.40 1.24 12.12
CA TYR A 13 10.93 2.47 12.78
C TYR A 13 12.06 3.26 13.45
N LYS A 14 13.08 2.62 13.97
CA LYS A 14 14.22 3.32 14.58
C LYS A 14 15.08 4.09 13.59
N ARG A 15 15.12 3.70 12.33
CA ARG A 15 15.91 4.38 11.27
C ARG A 15 15.23 5.61 10.69
N GLN A 16 13.91 5.75 10.85
CA GLN A 16 13.15 6.86 10.28
C GLN A 16 13.08 8.06 11.24
N LYS A 17 14.19 8.79 11.40
CA LYS A 17 14.23 10.06 12.15
C LYS A 17 13.56 11.25 11.44
N HIS A 18 12.92 11.07 10.28
CA HIS A 18 12.40 12.16 9.45
C HIS A 18 10.90 12.14 9.14
N PHE A 19 10.11 11.30 9.79
CA PHE A 19 8.66 11.51 9.78
C PHE A 19 8.33 12.61 10.80
N SER A 20 8.50 13.87 10.40
CA SER A 20 8.24 15.05 11.23
C SER A 20 6.75 15.43 11.33
N VAL A 21 5.85 14.64 10.80
CA VAL A 21 4.41 14.81 10.95
C VAL A 21 3.91 13.63 11.77
N GLY A 22 3.42 13.91 12.97
CA GLY A 22 3.02 12.94 14.00
C GLY A 22 1.86 12.02 13.64
N ILE A 23 1.91 11.38 12.46
CA ILE A 23 0.96 10.35 12.08
C ILE A 23 1.44 9.05 12.70
N PRO A 24 0.66 8.45 13.61
CA PRO A 24 1.03 7.18 14.21
C PRO A 24 1.13 6.13 13.13
N VAL A 25 2.26 5.44 13.07
CA VAL A 25 2.56 4.42 12.03
C VAL A 25 1.52 3.29 12.03
N TYR A 26 0.83 3.05 13.15
CA TYR A 26 -0.24 2.06 13.20
C TYR A 26 -1.42 2.38 12.25
N LEU A 27 -1.64 3.66 11.89
CA LEU A 27 -2.66 4.02 10.90
C LEU A 27 -2.27 3.56 9.49
N LEU A 28 -0.97 3.56 9.17
CA LEU A 28 -0.46 3.04 7.90
C LEU A 28 -0.62 1.52 7.80
N SER A 29 -0.62 0.80 8.92
CA SER A 29 -0.84 -0.66 8.94
C SER A 29 -2.26 -1.07 8.52
N ASN A 30 -3.21 -0.14 8.52
CA ASN A 30 -4.57 -0.38 8.03
C ASN A 30 -4.67 -0.33 6.50
N ARG A 31 -3.68 0.20 5.82
CA ARG A 31 -3.67 0.29 4.35
C ARG A 31 -3.55 -1.09 3.70
N PRO A 32 -4.36 -1.37 2.66
CA PRO A 32 -4.33 -2.68 2.01
C PRO A 32 -3.02 -2.96 1.26
N ASP A 33 -2.38 -1.94 0.69
CA ASP A 33 -1.09 -2.06 -0.01
C ASP A 33 0.06 -2.39 0.95
N VAL A 34 0.10 -1.75 2.12
CA VAL A 34 1.09 -2.04 3.18
C VAL A 34 0.89 -3.46 3.72
N ARG A 35 -0.36 -3.88 3.95
CA ARG A 35 -0.67 -5.26 4.39
C ARG A 35 -0.33 -6.29 3.32
N ALA A 36 -0.57 -5.99 2.05
CA ALA A 36 -0.18 -6.88 0.96
C ALA A 36 1.35 -7.08 0.91
N ALA A 37 2.12 -6.01 1.06
CA ALA A 37 3.58 -6.07 1.13
C ALA A 37 4.07 -6.82 2.39
N GLU A 38 3.39 -6.67 3.53
CA GLU A 38 3.66 -7.42 4.76
C GLU A 38 3.44 -8.93 4.55
N HIS A 39 2.31 -9.33 3.97
CA HIS A 39 2.04 -10.74 3.67
C HIS A 39 2.99 -11.31 2.61
N ALA A 40 3.46 -10.51 1.66
CA ALA A 40 4.49 -10.93 0.71
C ALA A 40 5.82 -11.21 1.42
N LEU A 41 6.21 -10.37 2.38
CA LEU A 41 7.40 -10.60 3.21
C LEU A 41 7.24 -11.85 4.07
N GLU A 42 6.07 -12.07 4.68
CA GLU A 42 5.75 -13.27 5.44
C GLU A 42 5.86 -14.53 4.57
N SER A 43 5.31 -14.50 3.36
CA SER A 43 5.41 -15.60 2.38
C SER A 43 6.86 -15.92 2.03
N ALA A 44 7.68 -14.91 1.75
CA ALA A 44 9.11 -15.07 1.45
C ALA A 44 9.90 -15.64 2.65
N PHE A 45 9.52 -15.27 3.87
CA PHE A 45 10.08 -15.84 5.09
C PHE A 45 9.78 -17.33 5.22
N TYR A 46 8.52 -17.75 5.00
CA TYR A 46 8.15 -19.17 5.01
C TYR A 46 8.81 -19.95 3.88
N ALA A 47 8.96 -19.36 2.68
CA ALA A 47 9.70 -19.97 1.59
C ALA A 47 11.18 -20.23 1.95
N THR A 48 11.81 -19.31 2.67
CA THR A 48 13.19 -19.50 3.18
C THR A 48 13.25 -20.62 4.21
N ASN A 49 12.25 -20.73 5.09
CA ASN A 49 12.17 -21.84 6.06
C ASN A 49 11.91 -23.18 5.39
N GLN A 50 11.10 -23.20 4.31
CA GLN A 50 10.91 -24.40 3.49
C GLN A 50 12.23 -24.83 2.83
N ALA A 51 13.01 -23.88 2.29
CA ALA A 51 14.32 -24.21 1.73
C ALA A 51 15.30 -24.72 2.80
N ARG A 52 15.20 -24.26 4.04
CA ARG A 52 15.97 -24.81 5.19
C ARG A 52 15.49 -26.20 5.57
N SER A 53 14.19 -26.46 5.55
CA SER A 53 13.66 -27.79 5.91
C SER A 53 14.08 -28.88 4.93
N ALA A 54 14.42 -28.52 3.69
CA ALA A 54 14.94 -29.47 2.69
C ALA A 54 16.30 -30.09 3.07
N PHE A 55 17.01 -29.55 4.07
CA PHE A 55 18.24 -30.12 4.62
C PHE A 55 17.97 -31.23 5.67
N TYR A 56 16.73 -31.35 6.13
CA TYR A 56 16.35 -32.38 7.09
C TYR A 56 15.77 -33.61 6.38
N PRO A 57 15.82 -34.79 7.02
CA PRO A 57 15.23 -36.01 6.42
C PRO A 57 13.73 -35.87 6.24
N SER A 58 13.24 -36.29 5.08
CA SER A 58 11.81 -36.42 4.80
C SER A 58 11.29 -37.77 5.24
N ILE A 59 10.16 -37.80 5.94
CA ILE A 59 9.45 -39.01 6.35
C ILE A 59 8.23 -39.15 5.44
N THR A 60 8.18 -40.23 4.67
CA THR A 60 7.03 -40.58 3.87
C THR A 60 6.37 -41.83 4.40
N LEU A 61 5.07 -41.78 4.63
CA LEU A 61 4.24 -42.89 5.02
C LEU A 61 3.30 -43.22 3.87
N SER A 62 3.42 -44.42 3.32
CA SER A 62 2.54 -44.94 2.25
C SER A 62 1.79 -46.18 2.74
N GLY A 63 0.50 -46.21 2.48
CA GLY A 63 -0.36 -47.34 2.83
C GLY A 63 -1.18 -47.72 1.61
N SER A 64 -1.32 -49.03 1.37
CA SER A 64 -2.23 -49.57 0.37
C SER A 64 -3.09 -50.68 0.98
N ALA A 65 -4.37 -50.69 0.61
CA ALA A 65 -5.30 -51.72 0.99
C ALA A 65 -6.07 -52.15 -0.27
N GLY A 66 -6.21 -53.47 -0.46
CA GLY A 66 -6.88 -53.99 -1.65
C GLY A 66 -7.29 -55.43 -1.45
N TRP A 67 -8.21 -55.89 -2.30
CA TRP A 67 -8.58 -57.30 -2.42
C TRP A 67 -7.89 -57.84 -3.67
N THR A 68 -7.20 -59.00 -3.52
CA THR A 68 -6.59 -59.69 -4.67
C THR A 68 -7.42 -60.91 -4.99
N ASN A 69 -7.82 -61.03 -6.28
CA ASN A 69 -8.36 -62.23 -6.87
C ASN A 69 -7.30 -62.88 -7.75
N SER A 70 -7.01 -64.14 -7.50
CA SER A 70 -6.25 -64.95 -8.45
C SER A 70 -7.12 -65.34 -9.63
N ALA A 71 -6.68 -64.93 -10.83
CA ALA A 71 -7.28 -65.26 -12.13
C ALA A 71 -8.65 -64.59 -12.43
N GLY A 72 -8.64 -63.51 -13.15
CA GLY A 72 -9.47 -63.09 -14.26
C GLY A 72 -11.01 -63.25 -14.23
N ALA A 73 -11.63 -63.58 -13.17
CA ALA A 73 -13.07 -63.80 -13.09
C ALA A 73 -13.68 -63.26 -11.80
N VAL A 74 -14.88 -62.76 -11.91
CA VAL A 74 -15.86 -62.34 -10.89
C VAL A 74 -15.45 -62.67 -9.45
N ILE A 75 -15.52 -61.67 -8.56
CA ILE A 75 -15.25 -61.76 -7.11
C ILE A 75 -16.10 -62.87 -6.50
N THR A 76 -15.55 -64.08 -6.44
CA THR A 76 -16.25 -65.24 -5.85
C THR A 76 -15.75 -65.61 -4.47
N ASN A 77 -14.71 -64.94 -3.95
CA ASN A 77 -14.23 -65.20 -2.61
C ASN A 77 -13.60 -63.91 -1.98
N PRO A 78 -14.28 -63.23 -1.02
CA PRO A 78 -13.77 -62.03 -0.39
C PRO A 78 -12.65 -62.25 0.61
N GLY A 79 -11.97 -63.40 0.59
CA GLY A 79 -11.10 -63.89 1.64
C GLY A 79 -9.64 -63.41 1.64
N LYS A 80 -9.18 -62.59 0.67
CA LYS A 80 -7.80 -62.10 0.68
C LYS A 80 -7.76 -60.55 0.67
N PHE A 81 -7.97 -59.97 1.82
CA PHE A 81 -7.69 -58.57 2.06
C PHE A 81 -6.16 -58.43 2.33
N LEU A 82 -5.50 -57.61 1.52
CA LEU A 82 -4.13 -57.21 1.67
C LEU A 82 -4.06 -55.79 2.10
N ALA A 83 -3.46 -55.52 3.27
CA ALA A 83 -3.13 -54.20 3.70
C ALA A 83 -1.60 -54.09 3.92
N SER A 84 -0.97 -53.10 3.35
CA SER A 84 0.42 -52.82 3.58
C SER A 84 0.60 -51.33 4.00
N ALA A 85 1.47 -51.13 4.97
CA ALA A 85 1.93 -49.82 5.40
C ALA A 85 3.46 -49.78 5.36
N VAL A 86 4.03 -48.82 4.67
CA VAL A 86 5.49 -48.64 4.55
C VAL A 86 5.87 -47.24 4.97
N GLY A 87 6.72 -47.11 5.97
CA GLY A 87 7.38 -45.86 6.35
C GLY A 87 8.78 -45.80 5.73
N SER A 88 9.11 -44.72 5.04
CA SER A 88 10.47 -44.51 4.53
C SER A 88 11.03 -43.18 5.01
N LEU A 89 12.32 -43.15 5.36
CA LEU A 89 13.11 -41.99 5.76
C LEU A 89 14.12 -41.72 4.64
N THR A 90 14.06 -40.55 4.02
CA THR A 90 14.95 -40.19 2.92
C THR A 90 15.65 -38.88 3.23
N GLN A 91 16.99 -38.88 3.14
CA GLN A 91 17.80 -37.67 3.29
C GLN A 91 18.80 -37.58 2.13
N PRO A 92 18.75 -36.50 1.31
CA PRO A 92 19.76 -36.29 0.27
C PRO A 92 21.06 -35.78 0.91
N LEU A 93 22.13 -36.61 0.86
CA LEU A 93 23.47 -36.24 1.33
C LEU A 93 24.25 -35.41 0.30
N PHE A 94 24.04 -35.71 -0.99
CA PHE A 94 24.72 -35.05 -2.10
C PHE A 94 23.70 -34.59 -3.18
N ALA A 95 23.31 -33.33 -3.12
CA ALA A 95 22.36 -32.71 -4.07
C ALA A 95 23.05 -31.76 -5.07
N ARG A 96 24.29 -31.98 -5.46
CA ARG A 96 25.06 -31.18 -6.44
C ARG A 96 25.01 -29.66 -6.18
N GLY A 97 24.96 -29.24 -4.91
CA GLY A 97 24.82 -27.82 -4.53
C GLY A 97 23.43 -27.23 -4.71
N GLN A 98 22.45 -27.97 -5.22
CA GLN A 98 21.09 -27.48 -5.49
C GLN A 98 20.40 -26.93 -4.24
N LEU A 99 20.48 -27.62 -3.10
CA LEU A 99 19.91 -27.18 -1.82
C LEU A 99 20.53 -25.86 -1.34
N LEU A 100 21.86 -25.73 -1.45
CA LEU A 100 22.55 -24.50 -1.09
C LEU A 100 22.19 -23.35 -2.05
N GLY A 101 22.08 -23.64 -3.34
CA GLY A 101 21.65 -22.66 -4.33
C GLY A 101 20.23 -22.17 -4.04
N GLN A 102 19.29 -23.09 -3.80
CA GLN A 102 17.90 -22.77 -3.48
C GLN A 102 17.81 -21.92 -2.18
N LEU A 103 18.57 -22.27 -1.15
CA LEU A 103 18.58 -21.49 0.09
C LEU A 103 19.13 -20.05 -0.12
N LYS A 104 20.14 -19.90 -1.00
CA LYS A 104 20.66 -18.56 -1.33
C LYS A 104 19.64 -17.74 -2.10
N ILE A 105 18.94 -18.35 -3.06
CA ILE A 105 17.90 -17.71 -3.85
C ILE A 105 16.76 -17.24 -2.93
N THR A 106 16.22 -18.13 -2.08
CA THR A 106 15.10 -17.76 -1.19
C THR A 106 15.49 -16.70 -0.15
N LYS A 107 16.74 -16.68 0.33
CA LYS A 107 17.24 -15.61 1.18
C LYS A 107 17.31 -14.26 0.45
N ALA A 108 17.75 -14.25 -0.81
CA ALA A 108 17.77 -13.04 -1.62
C ALA A 108 16.36 -12.53 -1.88
N GLN A 109 15.41 -13.42 -2.19
CA GLN A 109 13.99 -13.09 -2.35
C GLN A 109 13.36 -12.55 -1.06
N GLN A 110 13.74 -13.09 0.10
CA GLN A 110 13.29 -12.56 1.39
C GLN A 110 13.81 -11.14 1.63
N GLU A 111 15.06 -10.86 1.26
CA GLU A 111 15.61 -9.51 1.38
C GLU A 111 14.95 -8.53 0.40
N GLU A 112 14.67 -8.96 -0.82
CA GLU A 112 13.91 -8.20 -1.82
C GLU A 112 12.50 -7.86 -1.29
N ALA A 113 11.79 -8.84 -0.72
CA ALA A 113 10.46 -8.61 -0.14
C ALA A 113 10.53 -7.64 1.06
N ARG A 114 11.62 -7.68 1.86
CA ARG A 114 11.85 -6.73 2.95
C ARG A 114 12.00 -5.31 2.45
N LEU A 115 12.83 -5.12 1.42
CA LEU A 115 13.04 -3.80 0.81
C LEU A 115 11.76 -3.27 0.14
N SER A 116 10.98 -4.15 -0.50
CA SER A 116 9.69 -3.81 -1.09
C SER A 116 8.68 -3.37 -0.03
N PHE A 117 8.66 -4.02 1.14
CA PHE A 117 7.84 -3.60 2.27
C PHE A 117 8.27 -2.23 2.83
N GLU A 118 9.58 -2.00 2.99
CA GLU A 118 10.11 -0.69 3.38
C GLU A 118 9.70 0.41 2.39
N GLN A 119 9.78 0.12 1.09
CA GLN A 119 9.36 1.06 0.04
C GLN A 119 7.86 1.36 0.10
N ALA A 120 7.02 0.35 0.33
CA ALA A 120 5.57 0.54 0.49
C ALA A 120 5.24 1.46 1.69
N LEU A 121 5.95 1.30 2.81
CA LEU A 121 5.80 2.18 3.99
C LEU A 121 6.22 3.62 3.69
N LEU A 122 7.34 3.81 2.99
CA LEU A 122 7.82 5.14 2.59
C LEU A 122 6.83 5.83 1.65
N ASN A 123 6.33 5.11 0.65
CA ASN A 123 5.34 5.63 -0.28
C ASN A 123 4.05 6.03 0.44
N ALA A 124 3.55 5.17 1.32
CA ALA A 124 2.36 5.46 2.12
C ALA A 124 2.54 6.72 2.99
N GLY A 125 3.72 6.88 3.63
CA GLY A 125 4.03 8.08 4.40
C GLY A 125 4.13 9.35 3.56
N THR A 126 4.68 9.23 2.35
CA THR A 126 4.78 10.35 1.40
C THR A 126 3.39 10.79 0.94
N GLU A 127 2.52 9.86 0.56
CA GLU A 127 1.15 10.16 0.13
C GLU A 127 0.35 10.89 1.22
N VAL A 128 0.47 10.47 2.48
CA VAL A 128 -0.20 11.15 3.59
C VAL A 128 0.36 12.56 3.77
N ASN A 129 1.69 12.74 3.70
CA ASN A 129 2.30 14.05 3.82
C ASN A 129 1.89 14.97 2.67
N ASP A 130 1.86 14.47 1.43
CA ASP A 130 1.44 15.24 0.26
C ASP A 130 -0.02 15.69 0.36
N ALA A 131 -0.92 14.80 0.82
CA ALA A 131 -2.33 15.13 1.05
C ALA A 131 -2.49 16.21 2.14
N LEU A 132 -1.72 16.12 3.23
CA LEU A 132 -1.72 17.14 4.30
C LEU A 132 -1.21 18.48 3.78
N VAL A 133 -0.10 18.51 3.04
CA VAL A 133 0.46 19.73 2.45
C VAL A 133 -0.54 20.34 1.46
N GLN A 134 -1.18 19.54 0.63
CA GLN A 134 -2.22 19.98 -0.30
C GLN A 134 -3.37 20.65 0.46
N TYR A 135 -3.89 20.02 1.50
CA TYR A 135 -4.98 20.56 2.32
C TYR A 135 -4.59 21.89 2.98
N HIS A 136 -3.46 21.92 3.69
CA HIS A 136 -3.01 23.13 4.38
C HIS A 136 -2.74 24.27 3.40
N THR A 137 -2.06 24.00 2.30
CA THR A 137 -1.78 25.00 1.26
C THR A 137 -3.06 25.58 0.65
N ALA A 138 -4.05 24.74 0.36
CA ALA A 138 -5.34 25.19 -0.18
C ALA A 138 -6.09 26.05 0.84
N ARG A 139 -6.09 25.67 2.11
CA ARG A 139 -6.70 26.42 3.20
C ARG A 139 -6.04 27.77 3.41
N ASP A 140 -4.71 27.82 3.42
CA ASP A 140 -3.98 29.07 3.58
C ASP A 140 -4.22 30.03 2.40
N LYS A 141 -4.26 29.50 1.18
CA LYS A 141 -4.62 30.28 -0.03
C LYS A 141 -6.02 30.84 0.03
N ALA A 142 -6.98 30.17 0.65
CA ALA A 142 -8.37 30.65 0.72
C ALA A 142 -8.46 32.04 1.35
N VAL A 143 -7.70 32.31 2.40
CA VAL A 143 -7.65 33.62 3.07
C VAL A 143 -7.13 34.73 2.13
N TYR A 144 -6.14 34.39 1.29
CA TYR A 144 -5.59 35.36 0.35
C TYR A 144 -6.56 35.63 -0.82
N PHE A 145 -7.27 34.61 -1.30
CA PHE A 145 -8.30 34.78 -2.33
C PHE A 145 -9.46 35.64 -1.86
N GLU A 146 -9.90 35.50 -0.61
CA GLU A 146 -10.94 36.38 -0.04
C GLU A 146 -10.50 37.84 -0.06
N LYS A 147 -9.29 38.16 0.39
CA LYS A 147 -8.73 39.52 0.35
C LYS A 147 -8.55 40.05 -1.06
N GLN A 148 -8.15 39.18 -1.98
CA GLN A 148 -8.01 39.54 -3.40
C GLN A 148 -9.36 39.91 -4.02
N ILE A 149 -10.38 39.10 -3.78
CA ILE A 149 -11.74 39.34 -4.28
C ILE A 149 -12.29 40.65 -3.71
N GLU A 150 -12.15 40.88 -2.41
CA GLU A 150 -12.58 42.13 -1.77
C GLU A 150 -11.90 43.36 -2.42
N SER A 151 -10.61 43.24 -2.72
CA SER A 151 -9.86 44.34 -3.37
C SER A 151 -10.31 44.56 -4.82
N LEU A 152 -10.57 43.48 -5.57
CA LEU A 152 -11.08 43.56 -6.93
C LEU A 152 -12.52 44.03 -6.99
N GLU A 153 -13.37 43.70 -6.03
CA GLU A 153 -14.72 44.25 -5.90
C GLU A 153 -14.69 45.75 -5.66
N ARG A 154 -13.82 46.23 -4.77
CA ARG A 154 -13.61 47.66 -4.54
C ARG A 154 -13.13 48.35 -5.81
N ALA A 155 -12.17 47.77 -6.53
CA ALA A 155 -11.67 48.30 -7.80
C ALA A 155 -12.77 48.37 -8.86
N TYR A 156 -13.54 47.28 -9.04
CA TYR A 156 -14.67 47.26 -9.98
C TYR A 156 -15.71 48.34 -9.64
N LYS A 157 -16.13 48.47 -8.38
CA LYS A 157 -17.08 49.51 -7.95
C LYS A 157 -16.55 50.91 -8.22
N SER A 158 -15.29 51.18 -7.89
CA SER A 158 -14.67 52.49 -8.16
C SER A 158 -14.59 52.79 -9.64
N THR A 159 -14.16 51.85 -10.47
CA THR A 159 -14.08 52.03 -11.93
C THR A 159 -15.48 52.25 -12.55
N SER A 160 -16.50 51.53 -12.06
CA SER A 160 -17.89 51.71 -12.49
C SER A 160 -18.42 53.11 -12.15
N LEU A 161 -18.13 53.65 -10.96
CA LEU A 161 -18.48 55.00 -10.57
C LEU A 161 -17.76 56.05 -11.45
N LEU A 162 -16.46 55.87 -11.68
CA LEU A 162 -15.69 56.77 -12.55
C LEU A 162 -16.24 56.79 -13.98
N MET A 163 -16.73 55.66 -14.50
CA MET A 163 -17.39 55.61 -15.81
C MET A 163 -18.69 56.43 -15.80
N GLN A 164 -19.51 56.33 -14.75
CA GLN A 164 -20.74 57.13 -14.62
C GLN A 164 -20.46 58.64 -14.62
N HIS A 165 -19.30 59.06 -14.11
CA HIS A 165 -18.83 60.43 -14.12
C HIS A 165 -18.08 60.83 -15.41
N GLY A 166 -17.99 59.90 -16.40
CA GLY A 166 -17.36 60.18 -17.68
C GLY A 166 -15.85 60.26 -17.68
N THR A 167 -15.18 59.76 -16.61
CA THR A 167 -13.72 59.85 -16.44
C THR A 167 -12.97 58.57 -16.88
N THR A 168 -13.68 57.47 -17.15
CA THR A 168 -13.08 56.23 -17.64
C THR A 168 -13.87 55.61 -18.78
N THR A 169 -13.26 54.68 -19.51
CA THR A 169 -13.86 53.99 -20.63
C THR A 169 -14.60 52.71 -20.18
N TYR A 170 -15.59 52.30 -20.95
CA TYR A 170 -16.30 51.03 -20.75
C TYR A 170 -15.35 49.82 -20.75
N LEU A 171 -14.27 49.89 -21.53
CA LEU A 171 -13.26 48.85 -21.62
C LEU A 171 -12.57 48.62 -20.25
N GLU A 172 -12.30 49.67 -19.49
CA GLU A 172 -11.68 49.57 -18.16
C GLU A 172 -12.62 48.91 -17.15
N VAL A 173 -13.92 49.17 -17.21
CA VAL A 173 -14.93 48.51 -16.37
C VAL A 173 -15.02 47.02 -16.72
N LEU A 174 -15.03 46.66 -18.01
CA LEU A 174 -15.00 45.26 -18.43
C LEU A 174 -13.74 44.54 -17.99
N THR A 175 -12.58 45.17 -18.05
CA THR A 175 -11.32 44.61 -17.60
C THR A 175 -11.34 44.36 -16.09
N ALA A 176 -11.86 45.32 -15.30
CA ALA A 176 -12.00 45.14 -13.84
C ALA A 176 -12.99 44.00 -13.49
N GLN A 177 -14.12 43.92 -14.23
CA GLN A 177 -15.10 42.85 -14.06
C GLN A 177 -14.52 41.48 -14.44
N GLN A 178 -13.76 41.36 -15.50
CA GLN A 178 -13.08 40.14 -15.90
C GLN A 178 -12.06 39.69 -14.85
N GLY A 179 -11.30 40.64 -14.30
CA GLY A 179 -10.36 40.38 -13.19
C GLY A 179 -11.06 39.80 -11.97
N LEU A 180 -12.18 40.41 -11.57
CA LEU A 180 -13.01 39.94 -10.47
C LEU A 180 -13.56 38.53 -10.72
N LEU A 181 -14.14 38.28 -11.88
CA LEU A 181 -14.69 36.97 -12.26
C LEU A 181 -13.61 35.88 -12.25
N ASN A 182 -12.43 36.17 -12.81
CA ASN A 182 -11.31 35.22 -12.78
C ASN A 182 -10.85 34.90 -11.38
N ALA A 183 -10.81 35.90 -10.46
CA ALA A 183 -10.46 35.66 -9.07
C ALA A 183 -11.51 34.78 -8.35
N GLN A 184 -12.80 35.04 -8.59
CA GLN A 184 -13.88 34.20 -8.04
C GLN A 184 -13.81 32.76 -8.56
N LEU A 185 -13.56 32.55 -9.84
CA LEU A 185 -13.38 31.21 -10.42
C LEU A 185 -12.17 30.49 -9.81
N THR A 186 -11.07 31.21 -9.58
CA THR A 186 -9.87 30.67 -8.95
C THR A 186 -10.14 30.28 -7.47
N GLN A 187 -10.94 31.07 -6.75
CA GLN A 187 -11.36 30.73 -5.39
C GLN A 187 -12.18 29.44 -5.35
N VAL A 188 -13.12 29.25 -6.29
CA VAL A 188 -13.91 28.03 -6.41
C VAL A 188 -13.01 26.82 -6.68
N ALA A 189 -12.05 26.97 -7.61
CA ALA A 189 -11.08 25.93 -7.92
C ALA A 189 -10.21 25.57 -6.70
N ASN A 190 -9.81 26.58 -5.92
CA ASN A 190 -9.05 26.35 -4.67
C ASN A 190 -9.89 25.61 -3.61
N ARG A 191 -11.17 25.93 -3.45
CA ARG A 191 -12.08 25.18 -2.57
C ARG A 191 -12.21 23.71 -3.00
N PHE A 192 -12.31 23.47 -4.29
CA PHE A 192 -12.31 22.09 -4.80
C PHE A 192 -11.01 21.37 -4.46
N THR A 193 -9.86 22.04 -4.60
CA THR A 193 -8.54 21.48 -4.23
C THR A 193 -8.45 21.18 -2.73
N GLU A 194 -9.03 22.00 -1.86
CA GLU A 194 -9.12 21.75 -0.43
C GLU A 194 -9.92 20.48 -0.12
N ILE A 195 -11.10 20.32 -0.72
CA ILE A 195 -11.96 19.13 -0.56
C ILE A 195 -11.23 17.89 -1.09
N GLN A 196 -10.57 18.02 -2.24
CA GLN A 196 -9.80 16.92 -2.80
C GLN A 196 -8.63 16.51 -1.88
N GLY A 197 -7.97 17.47 -1.22
CA GLY A 197 -6.94 17.20 -0.20
C GLY A 197 -7.48 16.38 0.96
N VAL A 198 -8.70 16.66 1.43
CA VAL A 198 -9.36 15.86 2.49
C VAL A 198 -9.66 14.44 2.02
N ILE A 199 -10.16 14.29 0.80
CA ILE A 199 -10.46 12.97 0.21
C ILE A 199 -9.17 12.16 0.05
N ASN A 200 -8.12 12.77 -0.50
CA ASN A 200 -6.81 12.14 -0.65
C ASN A 200 -6.23 11.71 0.70
N LEU A 201 -6.37 12.55 1.73
CA LEU A 201 -5.94 12.23 3.09
C LEU A 201 -6.72 11.04 3.65
N TYR A 202 -8.03 11.00 3.46
CA TYR A 202 -8.87 9.88 3.88
C TYR A 202 -8.45 8.57 3.21
N GLN A 203 -8.18 8.60 1.89
CA GLN A 203 -7.68 7.44 1.15
C GLN A 203 -6.28 7.03 1.60
N ALA A 204 -5.37 8.00 1.78
CA ALA A 204 -4.00 7.75 2.21
C ALA A 204 -3.91 7.16 3.62
N LEU A 205 -4.88 7.40 4.48
CA LEU A 205 -5.00 6.78 5.80
C LEU A 205 -5.65 5.39 5.78
N GLY A 206 -6.02 4.88 4.60
CA GLY A 206 -6.67 3.57 4.45
C GLY A 206 -8.17 3.61 4.72
N GLY A 207 -8.80 4.77 4.60
CA GLY A 207 -10.26 4.93 4.69
C GLY A 207 -10.99 4.23 3.55
N GLY A 208 -12.31 3.94 3.75
CA GLY A 208 -13.15 3.23 2.77
C GLY A 208 -13.19 1.72 2.99
N ARG A 209 -12.79 1.25 4.17
CA ARG A 209 -13.01 -0.14 4.62
C ARG A 209 -14.21 -0.15 5.57
N GLU A 210 -15.33 -0.57 5.07
CA GLU A 210 -16.43 -1.14 5.85
C GLU A 210 -16.55 -2.62 5.50
#